data_26488bcbe5eb6529dee87d7f1554178a
#
_entry.id   26488bcbe5eb6529dee87d7f1554178a
#
_cell.length_a   1.000
_cell.length_b   1.000
_cell.length_c   1.000
_cell.angle_alpha   90.00
_cell.angle_beta   90.00
_cell.angle_gamma   90.00
#
_symmetry.space_group_name_H-M   'P 1'
#
loop_
_entity.id
_entity.type
_entity.pdbx_description
1 polymer ?
#
loop_
_entity_poly.entity_id
_entity_poly.type
_entity_poly.pdbx_seq_one_letter_code
_entity_poly.pdbx_strand_id
1 'polypeptide(L)'
;MEHQSLLHKKLLDKVFVFTAETTPPDASDKETLLKNVMPLKGIADAVNVTDSPGAKVHMSSLTASIILAQNDIDPILQLTVRDRNRLALQGDLVGASALGVNNILCLGGDDPKNGDQPETKIVNDVDSLTLVATANMMRKEKKFPSGRTIDPAPKIFIGGAEVPTSGKPNPDKILNKINKGVDFFQTQYVFDSKVLSEYMKILGDKGILEKTNFIIGLGPFASAKSAKWMNENLFGVDVPDQIIKRLSLIHISEPTRLGMISYAVF
;
A
#
# COMPACT_ATOMS: atom_id res chain seq x y z
N MET A 1 -10.56 -0.50 22.48
CA MET A 1 -10.08 -1.54 21.53
C MET A 1 -8.57 -1.60 21.64
N GLU A 2 -8.00 -2.79 21.72
CA GLU A 2 -6.55 -2.96 21.71
C GLU A 2 -6.01 -2.58 20.32
N HIS A 3 -5.03 -1.67 20.28
CA HIS A 3 -4.41 -1.24 19.01
C HIS A 3 -3.51 -2.34 18.46
N GLN A 4 -3.55 -2.56 17.16
CA GLN A 4 -2.77 -3.62 16.50
C GLN A 4 -1.40 -3.11 16.04
N SER A 5 -1.26 -1.79 15.82
CA SER A 5 -0.06 -1.11 15.33
C SER A 5 -0.09 0.37 15.69
N LEU A 6 1.02 1.09 15.47
CA LEU A 6 1.09 2.54 15.63
C LEU A 6 0.17 3.26 14.61
N LEU A 7 0.21 2.80 13.35
CA LEU A 7 -0.68 3.32 12.30
C LEU A 7 -2.14 3.19 12.69
N HIS A 8 -2.57 1.99 13.11
CA HIS A 8 -3.94 1.72 13.53
C HIS A 8 -4.38 2.65 14.67
N LYS A 9 -3.52 2.81 15.69
CA LYS A 9 -3.79 3.72 16.81
C LYS A 9 -4.03 5.15 16.33
N LYS A 10 -3.10 5.71 15.56
CA LYS A 10 -3.20 7.10 15.09
C LYS A 10 -4.42 7.35 14.21
N LEU A 11 -4.76 6.43 13.33
CA LEU A 11 -5.95 6.55 12.48
C LEU A 11 -7.25 6.48 13.28
N LEU A 12 -7.32 5.64 14.32
CA LEU A 12 -8.47 5.61 15.25
C LEU A 12 -8.59 6.91 16.04
N ASP A 13 -7.47 7.45 16.50
CA ASP A 13 -7.42 8.70 17.27
C ASP A 13 -7.62 9.95 16.39
N LYS A 14 -7.85 9.77 15.08
CA LYS A 14 -7.97 10.86 14.08
C LYS A 14 -6.76 11.79 14.06
N VAL A 15 -5.58 11.27 14.36
CA VAL A 15 -4.30 11.98 14.28
C VAL A 15 -3.79 11.93 12.87
N PHE A 16 -3.26 13.04 12.36
CA PHE A 16 -2.59 13.09 11.07
C PHE A 16 -1.45 12.06 11.01
N VAL A 17 -1.40 11.30 9.92
CA VAL A 17 -0.42 10.23 9.71
C VAL A 17 0.45 10.57 8.51
N PHE A 18 1.76 10.43 8.69
CA PHE A 18 2.74 10.50 7.62
C PHE A 18 3.36 9.12 7.39
N THR A 19 3.18 8.55 6.20
CA THR A 19 3.78 7.28 5.83
C THR A 19 4.78 7.46 4.70
N ALA A 20 5.80 6.61 4.67
CA ALA A 20 6.76 6.53 3.58
C ALA A 20 6.61 5.18 2.85
N GLU A 21 7.26 5.03 1.72
CA GLU A 21 7.30 3.78 0.98
C GLU A 21 8.75 3.37 0.69
N THR A 22 9.02 2.08 0.76
CA THR A 22 10.29 1.49 0.36
C THR A 22 10.06 0.31 -0.58
N THR A 23 10.90 0.22 -1.59
CA THR A 23 11.02 -0.99 -2.40
C THR A 23 12.09 -1.87 -1.77
N PRO A 24 11.78 -3.12 -1.42
CA PRO A 24 12.79 -4.06 -0.95
C PRO A 24 13.94 -4.19 -1.95
N PRO A 25 15.19 -4.34 -1.51
CA PRO A 25 16.34 -4.39 -2.40
C PRO A 25 16.42 -5.70 -3.18
N ASP A 26 17.18 -5.66 -4.28
CA ASP A 26 17.60 -6.84 -5.06
C ASP A 26 18.89 -7.42 -4.42
N ALA A 27 18.86 -7.63 -3.12
CA ALA A 27 20.02 -8.08 -2.35
C ALA A 27 19.58 -9.09 -1.29
N SER A 28 20.46 -10.02 -0.95
CA SER A 28 20.22 -11.07 0.04
C SER A 28 20.70 -10.71 1.45
N ASP A 29 20.87 -9.42 1.72
CA ASP A 29 21.30 -8.92 3.03
C ASP A 29 20.29 -7.88 3.58
N LYS A 30 20.12 -7.86 4.89
CA LYS A 30 19.22 -6.91 5.57
C LYS A 30 19.82 -5.51 5.70
N GLU A 31 21.11 -5.38 5.64
CA GLU A 31 21.85 -4.11 5.81
C GLU A 31 21.50 -3.16 4.67
N THR A 32 21.39 -3.66 3.45
CA THR A 32 20.96 -2.88 2.28
C THR A 32 19.55 -2.34 2.46
N LEU A 33 18.60 -3.13 2.98
CA LEU A 33 17.26 -2.66 3.31
C LEU A 33 17.30 -1.61 4.43
N LEU A 34 17.99 -1.91 5.54
CA LEU A 34 18.05 -1.05 6.70
C LEU A 34 18.68 0.31 6.39
N LYS A 35 19.69 0.37 5.53
CA LYS A 35 20.28 1.63 5.06
C LYS A 35 19.24 2.58 4.46
N ASN A 36 18.25 2.03 3.77
CA ASN A 36 17.18 2.83 3.13
C ASN A 36 16.09 3.25 4.11
N VAL A 37 15.75 2.39 5.09
CA VAL A 37 14.57 2.60 5.95
C VAL A 37 14.89 3.21 7.31
N MET A 38 16.10 3.02 7.85
CA MET A 38 16.49 3.59 9.14
C MET A 38 16.40 5.12 9.22
N PRO A 39 16.68 5.89 8.15
CA PRO A 39 16.44 7.34 8.15
C PRO A 39 14.98 7.75 8.33
N LEU A 40 14.02 6.83 8.11
CA LEU A 40 12.59 7.07 8.26
C LEU A 40 12.09 6.81 9.70
N LYS A 41 12.89 6.10 10.51
CA LYS A 41 12.53 5.77 11.89
C LYS A 41 12.31 7.04 12.72
N GLY A 42 11.14 7.15 13.33
CA GLY A 42 10.74 8.32 14.11
C GLY A 42 10.30 9.54 13.29
N ILE A 43 10.36 9.45 11.95
CA ILE A 43 9.85 10.48 11.02
C ILE A 43 8.53 9.99 10.41
N ALA A 44 8.54 8.80 9.82
CA ALA A 44 7.31 8.18 9.31
C ALA A 44 6.61 7.38 10.41
N ASP A 45 5.28 7.44 10.42
CA ASP A 45 4.43 6.68 11.35
C ASP A 45 4.31 5.22 10.95
N ALA A 46 4.42 4.96 9.65
CA ALA A 46 4.54 3.62 9.09
C ALA A 46 5.28 3.66 7.74
N VAL A 47 5.82 2.53 7.31
CA VAL A 47 6.53 2.41 6.03
C VAL A 47 5.88 1.32 5.18
N ASN A 48 5.37 1.70 4.01
CA ASN A 48 4.89 0.77 3.00
C ASN A 48 6.06 -0.04 2.44
N VAL A 49 5.89 -1.35 2.39
CA VAL A 49 6.85 -2.29 1.82
C VAL A 49 6.24 -2.89 0.57
N THR A 50 6.72 -2.45 -0.60
CA THR A 50 6.14 -2.86 -1.89
C THR A 50 6.36 -4.35 -2.18
N ASP A 51 5.41 -4.99 -2.87
CA ASP A 51 5.45 -6.41 -3.20
C ASP A 51 5.72 -6.61 -4.71
N SER A 52 6.97 -6.79 -5.05
CA SER A 52 7.46 -6.99 -6.43
C SER A 52 6.91 -5.94 -7.41
N PRO A 53 7.15 -4.64 -7.16
CA PRO A 53 6.65 -3.55 -7.99
C PRO A 53 7.19 -3.65 -9.41
N GLY A 54 6.34 -3.30 -10.40
CA GLY A 54 6.64 -3.45 -11.80
C GLY A 54 6.83 -4.90 -12.23
N ALA A 55 6.31 -5.87 -11.46
CA ALA A 55 6.47 -7.31 -11.68
C ALA A 55 7.92 -7.75 -11.79
N LYS A 56 8.80 -7.18 -10.98
CA LYS A 56 10.23 -7.54 -10.90
C LYS A 56 10.53 -8.24 -9.58
N VAL A 57 11.57 -9.06 -9.59
CA VAL A 57 12.01 -9.75 -8.38
C VAL A 57 12.72 -8.77 -7.43
N HIS A 58 12.33 -8.79 -6.18
CA HIS A 58 12.94 -8.08 -5.06
C HIS A 58 12.95 -8.99 -3.84
N MET A 59 13.62 -8.60 -2.77
CA MET A 59 13.42 -9.26 -1.47
C MET A 59 11.92 -9.31 -1.16
N SER A 60 11.40 -10.45 -0.66
CA SER A 60 9.98 -10.61 -0.33
C SER A 60 9.48 -9.48 0.58
N SER A 61 8.34 -8.89 0.23
CA SER A 61 7.69 -7.85 1.03
C SER A 61 7.43 -8.30 2.47
N LEU A 62 7.06 -9.56 2.67
CA LEU A 62 6.88 -10.15 4.01
C LEU A 62 8.20 -10.17 4.79
N THR A 63 9.27 -10.66 4.17
CA THR A 63 10.61 -10.69 4.81
C THR A 63 11.07 -9.30 5.17
N ALA A 64 10.97 -8.35 4.24
CA ALA A 64 11.35 -6.96 4.49
C ALA A 64 10.50 -6.33 5.60
N SER A 65 9.19 -6.55 5.62
CA SER A 65 8.30 -6.07 6.68
C SER A 65 8.66 -6.62 8.06
N ILE A 66 9.03 -7.90 8.15
CA ILE A 66 9.51 -8.50 9.40
C ILE A 66 10.80 -7.82 9.87
N ILE A 67 11.74 -7.55 8.97
CA ILE A 67 12.98 -6.86 9.30
C ILE A 67 12.67 -5.43 9.82
N LEU A 68 11.74 -4.71 9.20
CA LEU A 68 11.30 -3.40 9.69
C LEU A 68 10.72 -3.49 11.09
N ALA A 69 9.78 -4.41 11.32
CA ALA A 69 9.14 -4.60 12.63
C ALA A 69 10.16 -4.93 13.73
N GLN A 70 11.17 -5.77 13.43
CA GLN A 70 12.27 -6.09 14.35
C GLN A 70 13.20 -4.91 14.66
N ASN A 71 13.10 -3.83 13.87
CA ASN A 71 13.86 -2.60 14.06
C ASN A 71 12.98 -1.42 14.52
N ASP A 72 11.80 -1.71 15.11
CA ASP A 72 10.84 -0.73 15.62
C ASP A 72 10.36 0.28 14.56
N ILE A 73 10.21 -0.15 13.33
CA ILE A 73 9.56 0.58 12.25
C ILE A 73 8.24 -0.12 11.97
N ASP A 74 7.11 0.59 12.05
CA ASP A 74 5.78 0.00 11.78
C ASP A 74 5.60 -0.23 10.27
N PRO A 75 5.57 -1.48 9.76
CA PRO A 75 5.44 -1.73 8.34
C PRO A 75 3.98 -1.75 7.90
N ILE A 76 3.73 -1.37 6.65
CA ILE A 76 2.52 -1.71 5.91
C ILE A 76 2.94 -2.74 4.86
N LEU A 77 2.67 -4.01 5.11
CA LEU A 77 2.97 -5.09 4.19
C LEU A 77 2.03 -5.01 2.98
N GLN A 78 2.56 -4.71 1.81
CA GLN A 78 1.82 -4.93 0.56
C GLN A 78 1.82 -6.43 0.24
N LEU A 79 0.63 -6.97 0.00
CA LEU A 79 0.44 -8.39 -0.28
C LEU A 79 -0.38 -8.55 -1.55
N THR A 80 0.27 -8.99 -2.63
CA THR A 80 -0.35 -9.18 -3.94
C THR A 80 -0.88 -10.60 -4.11
N VAL A 81 -2.01 -10.72 -4.81
CA VAL A 81 -2.60 -12.03 -5.16
C VAL A 81 -2.00 -12.62 -6.44
N ARG A 82 -1.18 -11.86 -7.17
CA ARG A 82 -0.61 -12.25 -8.45
C ARG A 82 0.21 -13.53 -8.38
N ASP A 83 1.08 -13.64 -7.38
CA ASP A 83 2.12 -14.68 -7.33
C ASP A 83 1.80 -15.81 -6.34
N ARG A 84 0.72 -15.69 -5.56
CA ARG A 84 0.40 -16.58 -4.43
C ARG A 84 -1.00 -17.15 -4.55
N ASN A 85 -1.16 -18.44 -4.30
CA ASN A 85 -2.49 -19.03 -4.12
C ASN A 85 -3.04 -18.75 -2.70
N ARG A 86 -4.32 -19.06 -2.50
CA ARG A 86 -5.02 -18.84 -1.23
C ARG A 86 -4.36 -19.49 0.00
N LEU A 87 -3.66 -20.61 -0.17
CA LEU A 87 -2.97 -21.25 0.95
C LEU A 87 -1.75 -20.45 1.37
N ALA A 88 -0.93 -20.03 0.40
CA ALA A 88 0.24 -19.19 0.64
C ALA A 88 -0.17 -17.84 1.28
N LEU A 89 -1.19 -17.17 0.71
CA LEU A 89 -1.70 -15.91 1.25
C LEU A 89 -2.18 -16.03 2.70
N GLN A 90 -2.91 -17.08 3.05
CA GLN A 90 -3.35 -17.32 4.42
C GLN A 90 -2.17 -17.62 5.36
N GLY A 91 -1.19 -18.39 4.89
CA GLY A 91 0.05 -18.65 5.63
C GLY A 91 0.85 -17.38 5.89
N ASP A 92 0.98 -16.51 4.89
CA ASP A 92 1.66 -15.21 4.99
C ASP A 92 0.96 -14.29 6.01
N LEU A 93 -0.39 -14.24 6.02
CA LEU A 93 -1.17 -13.45 6.99
C LEU A 93 -0.95 -13.92 8.44
N VAL A 94 -0.91 -15.22 8.66
CA VAL A 94 -0.64 -15.80 10.00
C VAL A 94 0.81 -15.48 10.41
N GLY A 95 1.77 -15.73 9.51
CA GLY A 95 3.19 -15.50 9.77
C GLY A 95 3.52 -14.02 10.01
N ALA A 96 2.94 -13.12 9.21
CA ALA A 96 3.08 -11.68 9.39
C ALA A 96 2.64 -11.25 10.79
N SER A 97 1.43 -11.61 11.19
CA SER A 97 0.88 -11.26 12.50
C SER A 97 1.66 -11.86 13.66
N ALA A 98 2.15 -13.10 13.52
CA ALA A 98 2.97 -13.76 14.53
C ALA A 98 4.31 -13.02 14.80
N LEU A 99 4.80 -12.28 13.81
CA LEU A 99 6.07 -11.56 13.88
C LEU A 99 5.88 -10.03 13.99
N GLY A 100 4.66 -9.56 14.35
CA GLY A 100 4.37 -8.16 14.64
C GLY A 100 4.08 -7.30 13.40
N VAL A 101 3.93 -7.90 12.21
CA VAL A 101 3.51 -7.21 10.99
C VAL A 101 1.99 -7.25 10.91
N ASN A 102 1.35 -6.15 11.33
CA ASN A 102 -0.10 -6.11 11.52
C ASN A 102 -0.85 -5.23 10.51
N ASN A 103 -0.18 -4.33 9.78
CA ASN A 103 -0.82 -3.56 8.72
C ASN A 103 -0.62 -4.26 7.38
N ILE A 104 -1.70 -4.62 6.71
CA ILE A 104 -1.66 -5.35 5.43
C ILE A 104 -2.40 -4.56 4.37
N LEU A 105 -1.76 -4.25 3.27
CA LEU A 105 -2.39 -3.64 2.08
C LEU A 105 -2.62 -4.72 1.02
N CYS A 106 -3.89 -5.08 0.79
CA CYS A 106 -4.28 -6.12 -0.16
C CYS A 106 -4.34 -5.58 -1.59
N LEU A 107 -3.55 -6.16 -2.50
CA LEU A 107 -3.36 -5.68 -3.87
C LEU A 107 -3.55 -6.77 -4.92
N GLY A 108 -3.83 -6.35 -6.16
CA GLY A 108 -3.85 -7.24 -7.33
C GLY A 108 -2.44 -7.65 -7.78
N GLY A 109 -1.52 -6.69 -7.79
CA GLY A 109 -0.18 -6.81 -8.37
C GLY A 109 -0.12 -6.35 -9.83
N ASP A 110 1.07 -5.94 -10.27
CA ASP A 110 1.33 -5.49 -11.63
C ASP A 110 1.35 -6.67 -12.63
N ASP A 111 1.04 -6.40 -13.90
CA ASP A 111 1.06 -7.42 -14.95
C ASP A 111 2.51 -7.83 -15.26
N PRO A 112 2.87 -9.14 -15.15
CA PRO A 112 4.21 -9.64 -15.49
C PRO A 112 4.68 -9.31 -16.89
N LYS A 113 3.77 -9.11 -17.84
CA LYS A 113 4.11 -8.71 -19.21
C LYS A 113 4.89 -7.39 -19.27
N ASN A 114 4.76 -6.55 -18.26
CA ASN A 114 5.47 -5.27 -18.14
C ASN A 114 6.76 -5.40 -17.30
N GLY A 115 7.02 -6.58 -16.75
CA GLY A 115 8.20 -6.87 -15.92
C GLY A 115 9.41 -7.35 -16.73
N ASP A 116 10.38 -7.88 -16.00
CA ASP A 116 11.61 -8.44 -16.58
C ASP A 116 11.51 -9.94 -16.91
N GLN A 117 10.41 -10.60 -16.50
CA GLN A 117 10.12 -12.01 -16.78
C GLN A 117 8.67 -12.15 -17.31
N PRO A 118 8.40 -11.71 -18.55
CA PRO A 118 7.05 -11.63 -19.09
C PRO A 118 6.35 -12.98 -19.28
N GLU A 119 7.06 -14.08 -19.26
CA GLU A 119 6.55 -15.46 -19.33
C GLU A 119 6.04 -15.99 -17.98
N THR A 120 6.22 -15.23 -16.88
CA THR A 120 5.76 -15.61 -15.54
C THR A 120 4.27 -15.92 -15.54
N LYS A 121 3.90 -17.06 -14.95
CA LYS A 121 2.50 -17.48 -14.83
C LYS A 121 1.85 -16.81 -13.63
N ILE A 122 0.80 -16.06 -13.91
CA ILE A 122 -0.04 -15.44 -12.88
C ILE A 122 -0.86 -16.54 -12.19
N VAL A 123 -0.86 -16.53 -10.86
CA VAL A 123 -1.64 -17.48 -10.06
C VAL A 123 -3.10 -17.02 -9.95
N ASN A 124 -3.34 -15.82 -9.44
CA ASN A 124 -4.68 -15.20 -9.29
C ASN A 124 -5.78 -16.20 -8.87
N ASP A 125 -5.48 -17.08 -7.91
CA ASP A 125 -6.45 -18.02 -7.32
C ASP A 125 -7.60 -17.30 -6.60
N VAL A 126 -7.32 -16.08 -6.13
CA VAL A 126 -8.28 -15.14 -5.55
C VAL A 126 -7.99 -13.73 -6.05
N ASP A 127 -8.98 -12.83 -5.97
CA ASP A 127 -8.77 -11.41 -6.20
C ASP A 127 -8.44 -10.67 -4.88
N SER A 128 -8.04 -9.40 -4.98
CA SER A 128 -7.69 -8.59 -3.81
C SER A 128 -8.85 -8.39 -2.84
N LEU A 129 -10.10 -8.34 -3.32
CA LEU A 129 -11.28 -8.21 -2.48
C LEU A 129 -11.59 -9.50 -1.71
N THR A 130 -11.35 -10.65 -2.33
CA THR A 130 -11.43 -11.96 -1.67
C THR A 130 -10.33 -12.10 -0.62
N LEU A 131 -9.11 -11.60 -0.88
CA LEU A 131 -8.04 -11.55 0.11
C LEU A 131 -8.44 -10.70 1.33
N VAL A 132 -9.02 -9.51 1.10
CA VAL A 132 -9.58 -8.67 2.18
C VAL A 132 -10.62 -9.44 3.01
N ALA A 133 -11.59 -10.07 2.35
CA ALA A 133 -12.63 -10.84 3.05
C ALA A 133 -12.04 -12.02 3.85
N THR A 134 -11.04 -12.70 3.29
CA THR A 134 -10.31 -13.79 3.96
C THR A 134 -9.59 -13.27 5.21
N ALA A 135 -8.81 -12.20 5.10
CA ALA A 135 -8.12 -11.59 6.24
C ALA A 135 -9.11 -11.14 7.33
N ASN A 136 -10.25 -10.55 6.94
CA ASN A 136 -11.30 -10.13 7.87
C ASN A 136 -11.96 -11.33 8.59
N MET A 137 -12.24 -12.41 7.88
CA MET A 137 -12.74 -13.65 8.47
C MET A 137 -11.74 -14.22 9.48
N MET A 138 -10.45 -14.31 9.10
CA MET A 138 -9.40 -14.86 9.96
C MET A 138 -9.27 -14.07 11.26
N ARG A 139 -9.32 -12.71 11.22
CA ARG A 139 -9.21 -11.88 12.42
C ARG A 139 -10.48 -11.84 13.26
N LYS A 140 -11.68 -11.81 12.66
CA LYS A 140 -12.96 -11.63 13.37
C LYS A 140 -13.59 -12.95 13.80
N GLU A 141 -13.65 -13.92 12.88
CA GLU A 141 -14.29 -15.20 13.12
C GLU A 141 -13.33 -16.24 13.69
N LYS A 142 -12.03 -15.93 13.69
CA LYS A 142 -10.95 -16.85 14.13
C LYS A 142 -10.97 -18.16 13.36
N LYS A 143 -11.26 -18.10 12.06
CA LYS A 143 -11.36 -19.26 11.17
C LYS A 143 -10.68 -19.00 9.84
N PHE A 144 -10.09 -20.05 9.29
CA PHE A 144 -9.74 -20.10 7.88
C PHE A 144 -11.01 -20.25 7.01
N PRO A 145 -10.97 -19.92 5.72
CA PRO A 145 -12.08 -20.19 4.79
C PRO A 145 -12.52 -21.66 4.74
N SER A 146 -11.65 -22.58 5.13
CA SER A 146 -11.98 -24.01 5.28
C SER A 146 -12.86 -24.35 6.50
N GLY A 147 -13.14 -23.37 7.37
CA GLY A 147 -13.83 -23.56 8.64
C GLY A 147 -12.94 -23.97 9.82
N ARG A 148 -11.67 -24.31 9.58
CA ARG A 148 -10.70 -24.65 10.62
C ARG A 148 -10.41 -23.44 11.50
N THR A 149 -10.39 -23.63 12.83
CA THR A 149 -10.13 -22.58 13.83
C THR A 149 -8.67 -22.12 13.81
N ILE A 150 -8.47 -20.83 14.10
CA ILE A 150 -7.15 -20.20 14.31
C ILE A 150 -7.13 -19.67 15.75
N ASP A 151 -6.19 -20.14 16.55
CA ASP A 151 -6.00 -19.67 17.93
C ASP A 151 -4.50 -19.60 18.26
N PRO A 152 -3.97 -18.41 18.59
CA PRO A 152 -4.62 -17.10 18.55
C PRO A 152 -4.91 -16.61 17.13
N ALA A 153 -5.97 -15.80 16.97
CA ALA A 153 -6.31 -15.19 15.70
C ALA A 153 -5.29 -14.08 15.32
N PRO A 154 -5.02 -13.88 14.01
CA PRO A 154 -4.12 -12.84 13.57
C PRO A 154 -4.66 -11.44 13.87
N LYS A 155 -3.79 -10.55 14.34
CA LYS A 155 -4.09 -9.13 14.59
C LYS A 155 -3.79 -8.34 13.32
N ILE A 156 -4.78 -8.12 12.46
CA ILE A 156 -4.59 -7.51 11.15
C ILE A 156 -5.41 -6.23 11.03
N PHE A 157 -4.77 -5.14 10.59
CA PHE A 157 -5.38 -3.89 10.15
C PHE A 157 -5.32 -3.85 8.62
N ILE A 158 -6.47 -3.87 7.95
CA ILE A 158 -6.59 -4.21 6.54
C ILE A 158 -6.73 -2.96 5.70
N GLY A 159 -5.77 -2.73 4.81
CA GLY A 159 -5.79 -1.69 3.79
C GLY A 159 -6.31 -2.20 2.45
N GLY A 160 -6.97 -1.30 1.71
CA GLY A 160 -7.35 -1.49 0.33
C GLY A 160 -6.83 -0.35 -0.55
N ALA A 161 -6.55 -0.64 -1.82
CA ALA A 161 -6.13 0.40 -2.77
C ALA A 161 -7.32 1.12 -3.40
N GLU A 162 -7.13 2.42 -3.71
CA GLU A 162 -8.07 3.26 -4.45
C GLU A 162 -7.35 4.17 -5.45
N VAL A 163 -8.05 4.57 -6.53
CA VAL A 163 -7.47 5.38 -7.61
C VAL A 163 -8.37 6.59 -7.86
N PRO A 164 -8.12 7.73 -7.19
CA PRO A 164 -8.97 8.93 -7.30
C PRO A 164 -9.03 9.53 -8.71
N THR A 165 -8.00 9.32 -9.53
CA THR A 165 -7.85 9.89 -10.88
C THR A 165 -8.51 9.06 -11.98
N SER A 166 -8.98 7.84 -11.67
CA SER A 166 -9.60 6.94 -12.66
C SER A 166 -11.04 7.31 -13.03
N GLY A 167 -11.47 8.54 -12.77
CA GLY A 167 -12.81 9.05 -13.04
C GLY A 167 -13.58 9.38 -11.76
N LYS A 168 -14.92 9.51 -11.87
CA LYS A 168 -15.77 9.81 -10.71
C LYS A 168 -15.69 8.66 -9.68
N PRO A 169 -15.62 8.98 -8.39
CA PRO A 169 -15.62 7.95 -7.35
C PRO A 169 -16.89 7.10 -7.45
N ASN A 170 -16.75 5.81 -7.18
CA ASN A 170 -17.88 4.90 -7.04
C ASN A 170 -18.09 4.57 -5.54
N PRO A 171 -18.95 5.33 -4.83
CA PRO A 171 -19.19 5.14 -3.40
C PRO A 171 -19.64 3.72 -3.05
N ASP A 172 -20.44 3.08 -3.91
CA ASP A 172 -20.95 1.72 -3.65
C ASP A 172 -19.83 0.69 -3.69
N LYS A 173 -18.85 0.85 -4.61
CA LYS A 173 -17.66 0.00 -4.67
C LYS A 173 -16.81 0.16 -3.41
N ILE A 174 -16.65 1.39 -2.91
CA ILE A 174 -15.89 1.66 -1.70
C ILE A 174 -16.62 1.08 -0.48
N LEU A 175 -17.92 1.29 -0.36
CA LEU A 175 -18.74 0.69 0.69
C LEU A 175 -18.67 -0.84 0.67
N ASN A 176 -18.69 -1.46 -0.51
CA ASN A 176 -18.52 -2.91 -0.62
C ASN A 176 -17.14 -3.36 -0.08
N LYS A 177 -16.06 -2.64 -0.39
CA LYS A 177 -14.73 -2.93 0.17
C LYS A 177 -14.72 -2.80 1.70
N ILE A 178 -15.33 -1.75 2.26
CA ILE A 178 -15.48 -1.55 3.71
C ILE A 178 -16.27 -2.71 4.33
N ASN A 179 -17.39 -3.08 3.74
CA ASN A 179 -18.22 -4.19 4.23
C ASN A 179 -17.49 -5.54 4.18
N LYS A 180 -16.56 -5.72 3.26
CA LYS A 180 -15.68 -6.91 3.19
C LYS A 180 -14.56 -6.88 4.22
N GLY A 181 -14.27 -5.72 4.83
CA GLY A 181 -13.33 -5.61 5.94
C GLY A 181 -12.16 -4.66 5.73
N VAL A 182 -12.18 -3.80 4.72
CA VAL A 182 -11.18 -2.74 4.59
C VAL A 182 -11.38 -1.73 5.72
N ASP A 183 -10.30 -1.45 6.46
CA ASP A 183 -10.26 -0.48 7.55
C ASP A 183 -9.76 0.88 7.09
N PHE A 184 -8.83 0.91 6.14
CA PHE A 184 -8.29 2.14 5.55
C PHE A 184 -8.02 1.96 4.05
N PHE A 185 -7.96 3.07 3.35
CA PHE A 185 -7.58 3.09 1.94
C PHE A 185 -6.24 3.80 1.74
N GLN A 186 -5.44 3.28 0.84
CA GLN A 186 -4.28 3.95 0.30
C GLN A 186 -4.52 4.28 -1.16
N THR A 187 -4.37 5.56 -1.53
CA THR A 187 -4.62 5.97 -2.90
C THR A 187 -3.36 5.83 -3.77
N GLN A 188 -3.59 5.71 -5.08
CA GLN A 188 -2.55 6.00 -6.07
C GLN A 188 -2.11 7.47 -5.94
N TYR A 189 -0.99 7.85 -6.57
CA TYR A 189 -0.53 9.24 -6.59
C TYR A 189 -1.60 10.18 -7.12
N VAL A 190 -1.77 11.30 -6.41
CA VAL A 190 -2.67 12.37 -6.80
C VAL A 190 -1.87 13.67 -6.90
N PHE A 191 -1.75 14.21 -8.11
CA PHE A 191 -0.99 15.43 -8.39
C PHE A 191 -1.90 16.64 -8.64
N ASP A 192 -3.21 16.44 -8.75
CA ASP A 192 -4.21 17.52 -8.86
C ASP A 192 -5.07 17.59 -7.60
N SER A 193 -4.88 18.66 -6.83
CA SER A 193 -5.64 18.90 -5.60
C SER A 193 -7.13 19.11 -5.84
N LYS A 194 -7.55 19.58 -7.03
CA LYS A 194 -8.96 19.77 -7.37
C LYS A 194 -9.65 18.43 -7.56
N VAL A 195 -8.98 17.50 -8.27
CA VAL A 195 -9.46 16.11 -8.45
C VAL A 195 -9.62 15.45 -7.09
N LEU A 196 -8.62 15.59 -6.21
CA LEU A 196 -8.71 15.03 -4.86
C LEU A 196 -9.84 15.64 -4.05
N SER A 197 -9.98 16.98 -4.07
CA SER A 197 -11.03 17.68 -3.31
C SER A 197 -12.42 17.27 -3.77
N GLU A 198 -12.65 17.14 -5.08
CA GLU A 198 -13.94 16.69 -5.62
C GLU A 198 -14.21 15.23 -5.24
N TYR A 199 -13.19 14.36 -5.36
CA TYR A 199 -13.27 12.97 -4.95
C TYR A 199 -13.68 12.83 -3.48
N MET A 200 -12.96 13.52 -2.58
CA MET A 200 -13.22 13.46 -1.14
C MET A 200 -14.58 14.06 -0.78
N LYS A 201 -14.99 15.14 -1.46
CA LYS A 201 -16.33 15.73 -1.26
C LYS A 201 -17.44 14.72 -1.57
N ILE A 202 -17.38 14.03 -2.72
CA ILE A 202 -18.38 13.02 -3.10
C ILE A 202 -18.44 11.89 -2.06
N LEU A 203 -17.31 11.46 -1.53
CA LEU A 203 -17.26 10.44 -0.46
C LEU A 203 -17.82 10.96 0.86
N GLY A 204 -17.54 12.22 1.20
CA GLY A 204 -18.10 12.88 2.38
C GLY A 204 -19.63 13.00 2.32
N ASP A 205 -20.17 13.47 1.19
CA ASP A 205 -21.62 13.58 0.94
C ASP A 205 -22.35 12.23 1.09
N LYS A 206 -21.62 11.12 0.97
CA LYS A 206 -22.13 9.74 1.17
C LYS A 206 -21.81 9.14 2.55
N GLY A 207 -21.22 9.92 3.46
CA GLY A 207 -20.85 9.46 4.81
C GLY A 207 -19.79 8.37 4.83
N ILE A 208 -18.96 8.27 3.79
CA ILE A 208 -17.90 7.24 3.70
C ILE A 208 -16.70 7.63 4.55
N LEU A 209 -16.37 8.93 4.62
CA LEU A 209 -15.22 9.44 5.37
C LEU A 209 -15.35 9.24 6.88
N GLU A 210 -16.57 9.00 7.37
CA GLU A 210 -16.82 8.67 8.78
C GLU A 210 -16.54 7.18 9.07
N LYS A 211 -16.51 6.33 8.04
CA LYS A 211 -16.41 4.89 8.18
C LYS A 211 -14.98 4.35 7.98
N THR A 212 -14.12 5.12 7.36
CA THR A 212 -12.77 4.69 6.98
C THR A 212 -11.83 5.89 6.88
N ASN A 213 -10.53 5.63 6.79
CA ASN A 213 -9.51 6.65 6.59
C ASN A 213 -8.86 6.49 5.21
N PHE A 214 -8.38 7.61 4.65
CA PHE A 214 -7.66 7.61 3.38
C PHE A 214 -6.23 8.12 3.59
N ILE A 215 -5.26 7.33 3.17
CA ILE A 215 -3.86 7.71 3.05
C ILE A 215 -3.63 8.13 1.60
N ILE A 216 -3.34 9.42 1.40
CA ILE A 216 -3.22 9.98 0.05
C ILE A 216 -1.82 9.80 -0.48
N GLY A 217 -1.70 9.17 -1.65
CA GLY A 217 -0.42 8.99 -2.33
C GLY A 217 0.12 10.30 -2.90
N LEU A 218 1.32 10.67 -2.49
CA LEU A 218 2.08 11.80 -3.01
C LEU A 218 3.46 11.30 -3.44
N GLY A 219 3.94 11.74 -4.59
CA GLY A 219 5.25 11.36 -5.10
C GLY A 219 6.07 12.56 -5.54
N PRO A 220 7.31 12.72 -5.05
CA PRO A 220 8.21 13.73 -5.58
C PRO A 220 8.67 13.34 -6.99
N PHE A 221 8.77 14.33 -7.87
CA PHE A 221 9.34 14.13 -9.19
C PHE A 221 10.84 14.42 -9.19
N ALA A 222 11.64 13.46 -9.59
CA ALA A 222 13.07 13.66 -9.78
C ALA A 222 13.39 14.53 -11.03
N SER A 223 12.49 14.55 -12.03
CA SER A 223 12.66 15.30 -13.28
C SER A 223 11.36 15.33 -14.09
N ALA A 224 11.29 16.20 -15.10
CA ALA A 224 10.20 16.19 -16.07
C ALA A 224 10.09 14.83 -16.80
N LYS A 225 11.23 14.17 -17.07
CA LYS A 225 11.28 12.85 -17.69
C LYS A 225 10.63 11.78 -16.80
N SER A 226 10.93 11.79 -15.49
CA SER A 226 10.30 10.84 -14.55
C SER A 226 8.81 11.09 -14.39
N ALA A 227 8.37 12.36 -14.33
CA ALA A 227 6.96 12.71 -14.27
C ALA A 227 6.18 12.23 -15.51
N LYS A 228 6.76 12.43 -16.70
CA LYS A 228 6.19 11.95 -17.95
C LYS A 228 6.11 10.41 -18.00
N TRP A 229 7.19 9.74 -17.59
CA TRP A 229 7.22 8.29 -17.51
C TRP A 229 6.14 7.73 -16.55
N MET A 230 5.98 8.34 -15.37
CA MET A 230 4.93 7.94 -14.41
C MET A 230 3.53 8.09 -15.02
N ASN A 231 3.28 9.20 -15.72
CA ASN A 231 2.01 9.45 -16.40
C ASN A 231 1.68 8.44 -17.50
N GLU A 232 2.71 7.95 -18.21
CA GLU A 232 2.56 7.02 -19.32
C GLU A 232 2.52 5.54 -18.88
N ASN A 233 3.16 5.20 -17.75
CA ASN A 233 3.42 3.80 -17.38
C ASN A 233 2.76 3.33 -16.08
N LEU A 234 2.36 4.26 -15.19
CA LEU A 234 1.73 3.86 -13.93
C LEU A 234 0.21 3.95 -14.02
N PHE A 235 -0.45 2.83 -13.76
CA PHE A 235 -1.91 2.76 -13.79
C PHE A 235 -2.54 3.77 -12.82
N GLY A 236 -3.43 4.61 -13.34
CA GLY A 236 -4.19 5.57 -12.55
C GLY A 236 -3.38 6.78 -12.06
N VAL A 237 -2.18 6.99 -12.56
CA VAL A 237 -1.42 8.23 -12.35
C VAL A 237 -1.78 9.22 -13.46
N ASP A 238 -2.17 10.43 -13.04
CA ASP A 238 -2.40 11.57 -13.93
C ASP A 238 -1.55 12.75 -13.45
N VAL A 239 -0.55 13.12 -14.26
CA VAL A 239 0.34 14.25 -13.98
C VAL A 239 -0.05 15.41 -14.88
N PRO A 240 -0.62 16.50 -14.33
CA PRO A 240 -1.00 17.66 -15.12
C PRO A 240 0.15 18.22 -15.98
N ASP A 241 -0.11 18.52 -17.24
CA ASP A 241 0.87 19.06 -18.19
C ASP A 241 1.63 20.29 -17.66
N GLN A 242 0.95 21.12 -16.85
CA GLN A 242 1.56 22.29 -16.23
C GLN A 242 2.70 21.91 -15.27
N ILE A 243 2.57 20.80 -14.55
CA ILE A 243 3.62 20.27 -13.66
C ILE A 243 4.81 19.81 -14.51
N ILE A 244 4.56 19.03 -15.57
CA ILE A 244 5.61 18.56 -16.48
C ILE A 244 6.36 19.73 -17.11
N LYS A 245 5.63 20.75 -17.57
CA LYS A 245 6.23 21.99 -18.14
C LYS A 245 7.08 22.72 -17.10
N ARG A 246 6.58 22.90 -15.87
CA ARG A 246 7.37 23.57 -14.80
C ARG A 246 8.64 22.79 -14.49
N LEU A 247 8.58 21.48 -14.39
CA LEU A 247 9.74 20.63 -14.14
C LEU A 247 10.77 20.70 -15.28
N SER A 248 10.34 20.89 -16.54
CA SER A 248 11.26 21.04 -17.68
C SER A 248 12.03 22.36 -17.68
N LEU A 249 11.52 23.38 -16.98
CA LEU A 249 12.17 24.70 -16.85
C LEU A 249 13.15 24.77 -15.65
N ILE A 250 13.09 23.78 -14.74
CA ILE A 250 13.98 23.72 -13.59
C ILE A 250 15.17 22.84 -13.97
N HIS A 251 16.33 23.45 -14.18
CA HIS A 251 17.59 22.71 -14.23
C HIS A 251 17.96 22.27 -12.81
N ILE A 252 17.42 21.12 -12.37
CA ILE A 252 17.83 20.50 -11.11
C ILE A 252 19.20 19.88 -11.36
N SER A 253 20.25 20.57 -10.93
CA SER A 253 21.64 20.14 -11.04
C SER A 253 22.07 19.17 -9.95
N GLU A 254 21.14 18.74 -9.07
CA GLU A 254 21.43 17.80 -7.97
C GLU A 254 20.52 16.58 -8.03
N PRO A 255 21.07 15.38 -8.25
CA PRO A 255 20.30 14.14 -8.07
C PRO A 255 20.26 13.79 -6.57
N THR A 256 19.37 14.38 -5.82
CA THR A 256 18.99 13.78 -4.54
C THR A 256 18.22 12.50 -4.86
N ARG A 257 18.91 11.38 -4.88
CA ARG A 257 18.33 10.04 -4.92
C ARG A 257 17.70 9.71 -3.57
N LEU A 258 16.61 10.38 -3.25
CA LEU A 258 15.69 9.93 -2.21
C LEU A 258 14.52 9.29 -2.96
N GLY A 259 14.62 7.99 -3.20
CA GLY A 259 13.51 7.16 -3.64
C GLY A 259 12.53 6.94 -2.48
N MET A 260 12.03 8.03 -1.89
CA MET A 260 11.07 7.99 -0.81
C MET A 260 9.79 8.67 -1.25
N ILE A 261 8.72 7.95 -1.20
CA ILE A 261 7.37 8.38 -1.51
C ILE A 261 6.66 8.62 -0.18
N SER A 262 6.14 9.81 0.01
CA SER A 262 5.42 10.19 1.22
C SER A 262 3.92 10.15 0.98
N TYR A 263 3.16 9.64 1.94
CA TYR A 263 1.71 9.66 1.95
C TYR A 263 1.22 10.53 3.11
N ALA A 264 0.22 11.34 2.85
CA ALA A 264 -0.43 12.16 3.87
C ALA A 264 -1.91 11.76 4.02
N VAL A 265 -2.43 11.79 5.25
CA VAL A 265 -3.85 11.53 5.58
C VAL A 265 -4.54 12.85 5.85
N PHE A 266 -5.72 13.03 5.32
CA PHE A 266 -6.65 14.10 5.64
C PHE A 266 -7.85 13.56 6.40
#